data_0e89002395ec1b33ac3e75584fefbb3b
#
_entry.id   0e89002395ec1b33ac3e75584fefbb3b
#
_cell.length_a   1.000
_cell.length_b   1.000
_cell.length_c   1.000
_cell.angle_alpha   90.00
_cell.angle_beta   90.00
_cell.angle_gamma   90.00
#
_symmetry.space_group_name_H-M   'P 1'
#
loop_
_entity.id
_entity.type
_entity.pdbx_description
1 polymer ?
#
loop_
_entity_poly.entity_id
_entity_poly.type
_entity_poly.pdbx_seq_one_letter_code
_entity_poly.pdbx_strand_id
1 'polypeptide(L)'
;SRDLQGELRPECLPQPIGLYARFIGWADPGFWRDTGDQPASQNLVVRFGQSMYTPEDKTRTDLIPDDRPYAGLLYLGLAWNRRIHPQAASYEMLEVRELTLGVIGPWSLAEQSQDLVHRARGIERFRGWDNQLHNELAFQMAMERKFKPYTEGAVRPGWGSDVIGSYALRVG
;
A
#
# COMPACT_ATOMS: atom_id res chain seq x y z
N SER A 1 12.32 -7.91 5.51
CA SER A 1 11.23 -8.01 6.51
C SER A 1 11.69 -8.91 7.65
N ARG A 2 11.70 -8.43 8.88
CA ARG A 2 11.86 -9.31 10.04
C ARG A 2 10.47 -9.84 10.38
N ASP A 3 10.33 -11.15 10.45
CA ASP A 3 9.17 -11.78 11.06
C ASP A 3 9.22 -11.51 12.55
N LEU A 4 8.37 -10.61 13.01
CA LEU A 4 8.23 -10.26 14.41
C LEU A 4 7.20 -11.20 15.04
N GLN A 5 7.61 -12.45 15.25
CA GLN A 5 6.76 -13.42 15.94
C GLN A 5 6.57 -13.00 17.41
N GLY A 6 5.33 -12.74 17.76
CA GLY A 6 4.90 -12.64 19.16
C GLY A 6 5.04 -11.28 19.86
N GLU A 7 5.73 -10.27 19.29
CA GLU A 7 6.06 -9.03 20.00
C GLU A 7 5.32 -7.77 19.52
N LEU A 8 4.46 -7.87 18.51
CA LEU A 8 3.72 -6.72 17.97
C LEU A 8 2.42 -6.47 18.74
N ARG A 9 2.52 -6.27 20.05
CA ARG A 9 1.39 -5.76 20.82
C ARG A 9 1.35 -4.23 20.69
N PRO A 10 0.17 -3.62 20.48
CA PRO A 10 0.03 -2.17 20.32
C PRO A 10 0.68 -1.35 21.44
N GLU A 11 0.75 -1.91 22.64
CA GLU A 11 1.33 -1.25 23.82
C GLU A 11 2.85 -1.17 23.80
N CYS A 12 3.51 -2.09 23.06
CA CYS A 12 4.99 -2.19 23.01
C CYS A 12 5.59 -1.43 21.83
N LEU A 13 4.78 -0.79 20.99
CA LEU A 13 5.24 -0.16 19.77
C LEU A 13 5.56 1.33 19.97
N PRO A 14 6.64 1.82 19.34
CA PRO A 14 6.94 3.24 19.37
C PRO A 14 5.87 4.05 18.65
N GLN A 15 5.65 5.28 19.14
CA GLN A 15 4.82 6.26 18.43
C GLN A 15 5.49 6.62 17.09
N PRO A 16 4.79 6.75 15.94
CA PRO A 16 3.33 6.73 15.76
C PRO A 16 2.72 5.34 15.44
N ILE A 17 3.55 4.28 15.36
CA ILE A 17 3.09 2.93 14.98
C ILE A 17 2.08 2.39 16.00
N GLY A 18 2.32 2.64 17.28
CA GLY A 18 1.38 2.28 18.35
C GLY A 18 0.02 2.94 18.21
N LEU A 19 -0.04 4.20 17.79
CA LEU A 19 -1.31 4.89 17.50
C LEU A 19 -2.05 4.23 16.34
N TYR A 20 -1.34 3.87 15.29
CA TYR A 20 -1.92 3.17 14.15
C TYR A 20 -2.48 1.79 14.54
N ALA A 21 -1.73 1.03 15.34
CA ALA A 21 -2.20 -0.26 15.86
C ALA A 21 -3.47 -0.12 16.72
N ARG A 22 -3.53 0.91 17.58
CA ARG A 22 -4.74 1.22 18.39
C ARG A 22 -5.91 1.63 17.51
N PHE A 23 -5.65 2.42 16.46
CA PHE A 23 -6.67 2.79 15.49
C PHE A 23 -7.24 1.57 14.78
N ILE A 24 -6.39 0.62 14.33
CA ILE A 24 -6.85 -0.65 13.75
C ILE A 24 -7.76 -1.38 14.73
N GLY A 25 -7.36 -1.49 16.01
CA GLY A 25 -8.14 -2.19 17.03
C GLY A 25 -9.50 -1.52 17.33
N TRP A 26 -9.57 -0.20 17.19
CA TRP A 26 -10.82 0.53 17.30
C TRP A 26 -11.72 0.32 16.07
N ALA A 27 -11.16 0.40 14.85
CA ALA A 27 -11.91 0.27 13.61
C ALA A 27 -12.33 -1.19 13.29
N ASP A 28 -11.50 -2.15 13.68
CA ASP A 28 -11.74 -3.58 13.51
C ASP A 28 -11.28 -4.35 14.76
N PRO A 29 -12.13 -4.44 15.81
CA PRO A 29 -11.79 -5.16 17.04
C PRO A 29 -11.48 -6.65 16.83
N GLY A 30 -11.93 -7.21 15.70
CA GLY A 30 -11.67 -8.60 15.33
C GLY A 30 -10.25 -8.84 14.84
N PHE A 31 -9.56 -7.81 14.39
CA PHE A 31 -8.23 -7.95 13.80
C PHE A 31 -7.18 -8.50 14.77
N TRP A 32 -7.28 -8.16 16.04
CA TRP A 32 -6.32 -8.59 17.07
C TRP A 32 -6.72 -9.88 17.82
N ARG A 33 -7.87 -10.49 17.48
CA ARG A 33 -8.30 -11.71 18.15
C ARG A 33 -7.41 -12.88 17.78
N ASP A 34 -7.00 -13.65 18.77
CA ASP A 34 -6.42 -14.96 18.54
C ASP A 34 -7.49 -15.91 18.01
N THR A 35 -7.18 -16.54 16.89
CA THR A 35 -8.12 -17.41 16.15
C THR A 35 -7.72 -18.88 16.19
N GLY A 36 -6.83 -19.28 17.11
CA GLY A 36 -6.41 -20.67 17.25
C GLY A 36 -5.07 -20.86 17.95
N ASP A 37 -4.65 -22.13 18.10
CA ASP A 37 -3.42 -22.53 18.81
C ASP A 37 -2.11 -22.17 18.06
N GLN A 38 -2.19 -21.75 16.80
CA GLN A 38 -1.05 -21.30 16.03
C GLN A 38 -0.92 -19.77 16.14
N PRO A 39 0.23 -19.25 16.59
CA PRO A 39 0.45 -17.84 16.63
C PRO A 39 0.37 -17.25 15.23
N ALA A 40 -0.40 -16.20 15.06
CA ALA A 40 -0.48 -15.47 13.82
C ALA A 40 0.89 -14.88 13.47
N SER A 41 1.42 -15.15 12.27
CA SER A 41 2.58 -14.40 11.80
C SER A 41 2.16 -13.00 11.40
N GLN A 42 2.94 -12.01 11.82
CA GLN A 42 2.65 -10.61 11.57
C GLN A 42 3.86 -9.90 11.02
N ASN A 43 3.64 -8.98 10.09
CA ASN A 43 4.68 -8.07 9.65
C ASN A 43 4.12 -6.67 9.39
N LEU A 44 4.99 -5.69 9.54
CA LEU A 44 4.72 -4.30 9.21
C LEU A 44 5.49 -3.95 7.93
N VAL A 45 4.78 -3.43 6.94
CA VAL A 45 5.34 -3.03 5.65
C VAL A 45 5.24 -1.52 5.52
N VAL A 46 6.38 -0.88 5.31
CA VAL A 46 6.45 0.54 4.95
C VAL A 46 6.59 0.63 3.44
N ARG A 47 5.74 1.43 2.83
CA ARG A 47 5.77 1.74 1.39
C ARG A 47 6.07 3.22 1.21
N PHE A 48 6.95 3.52 0.31
CA PHE A 48 7.22 4.87 -0.13
C PHE A 48 7.20 4.88 -1.66
N GLY A 49 6.53 5.85 -2.24
CA GLY A 49 6.46 5.92 -3.69
C GLY A 49 6.02 7.29 -4.19
N GLN A 50 6.24 7.47 -5.48
CA GLN A 50 5.83 8.64 -6.22
C GLN A 50 5.14 8.19 -7.51
N SER A 51 3.98 8.76 -7.79
CA SER A 51 3.26 8.57 -9.05
C SER A 51 3.20 9.89 -9.81
N MET A 52 3.30 9.79 -11.13
CA MET A 52 3.27 10.95 -12.02
C MET A 52 2.24 10.71 -13.10
N TYR A 53 1.45 11.73 -13.36
CA TYR A 53 0.46 11.75 -14.42
C TYR A 53 0.73 12.96 -15.30
N THR A 54 0.82 12.75 -16.60
CA THR A 54 1.09 13.80 -17.57
C THR A 54 0.18 13.63 -18.77
N PRO A 55 -0.20 14.72 -19.46
CA PRO A 55 -0.87 14.65 -20.75
C PRO A 55 -0.04 13.89 -21.79
N GLU A 56 -0.68 13.52 -22.88
CA GLU A 56 -0.01 12.88 -24.02
C GLU A 56 0.98 13.81 -24.70
N ASP A 57 0.54 15.06 -24.97
CA ASP A 57 1.42 16.08 -25.59
C ASP A 57 2.31 16.76 -24.54
N LYS A 58 3.57 16.31 -24.49
CA LYS A 58 4.60 16.84 -23.59
C LYS A 58 5.18 18.19 -23.97
N THR A 59 4.90 18.68 -25.21
CA THR A 59 5.48 19.92 -25.74
C THR A 59 4.68 21.16 -25.38
N ARG A 60 3.39 20.98 -25.07
CA ARG A 60 2.49 22.07 -24.69
C ARG A 60 2.82 22.62 -23.31
N THR A 61 2.73 23.93 -23.20
CA THR A 61 2.94 24.69 -21.95
C THR A 61 1.65 25.24 -21.38
N ASP A 62 0.55 25.19 -22.14
CA ASP A 62 -0.78 25.63 -21.75
C ASP A 62 -1.60 24.47 -21.16
N LEU A 63 -2.69 24.80 -20.48
CA LEU A 63 -3.66 23.81 -19.98
C LEU A 63 -4.31 23.07 -21.16
N ILE A 64 -4.39 21.75 -21.04
CA ILE A 64 -5.05 20.88 -22.04
C ILE A 64 -6.37 20.37 -21.42
N PRO A 65 -7.51 21.02 -21.72
CA PRO A 65 -8.78 20.67 -21.05
C PRO A 65 -9.29 19.26 -21.35
N ASP A 66 -8.93 18.73 -22.53
CA ASP A 66 -9.44 17.46 -23.04
C ASP A 66 -8.53 16.26 -22.74
N ASP A 67 -7.46 16.48 -21.95
CA ASP A 67 -6.54 15.44 -21.51
C ASP A 67 -6.37 15.46 -19.98
N ARG A 68 -5.76 14.40 -19.44
CA ARG A 68 -5.46 14.34 -18.01
C ARG A 68 -4.55 15.48 -17.58
N PRO A 69 -4.78 16.09 -16.43
CA PRO A 69 -3.90 17.14 -15.92
C PRO A 69 -2.52 16.59 -15.55
N TYR A 70 -1.54 17.47 -15.50
CA TYR A 70 -0.30 17.18 -14.80
C TYR A 70 -0.61 16.98 -13.32
N ALA A 71 -0.15 15.89 -12.75
CA ALA A 71 -0.29 15.62 -11.34
C ALA A 71 0.85 14.74 -10.83
N GLY A 72 1.37 15.09 -9.69
CA GLY A 72 2.27 14.23 -8.93
C GLY A 72 1.62 13.82 -7.62
N LEU A 73 1.88 12.61 -7.17
CA LEU A 73 1.52 12.10 -5.86
C LEU A 73 2.77 11.50 -5.22
N LEU A 74 3.20 12.06 -4.10
CA LEU A 74 4.22 11.47 -3.23
C LEU A 74 3.52 10.88 -2.01
N TYR A 75 3.80 9.62 -1.67
CA TYR A 75 3.08 8.95 -0.60
C TYR A 75 3.97 8.07 0.28
N LEU A 76 3.52 7.92 1.51
CA LEU A 76 4.02 6.97 2.50
C LEU A 76 2.86 6.09 2.95
N GLY A 77 3.02 4.78 2.83
CA GLY A 77 2.06 3.79 3.28
C GLY A 77 2.61 2.95 4.43
N LEU A 78 1.73 2.60 5.35
CA LEU A 78 1.99 1.69 6.45
C LEU A 78 0.95 0.57 6.42
N ALA A 79 1.38 -0.66 6.11
CA ALA A 79 0.51 -1.81 6.03
C ALA A 79 0.85 -2.83 7.13
N TRP A 80 -0.15 -3.19 7.90
CA TRP A 80 -0.08 -4.28 8.85
C TRP A 80 -0.64 -5.54 8.21
N ASN A 81 0.20 -6.55 8.07
CA ASN A 81 -0.18 -7.84 7.53
C ASN A 81 -0.24 -8.85 8.67
N ARG A 82 -1.29 -9.66 8.70
CA ARG A 82 -1.50 -10.73 9.66
C ARG A 82 -1.91 -11.98 8.90
N ARG A 83 -1.10 -13.04 9.01
CA ARG A 83 -1.41 -14.35 8.45
C ARG A 83 -1.87 -15.26 9.59
N ILE A 84 -3.04 -15.84 9.42
CA ILE A 84 -3.67 -16.72 10.41
C ILE A 84 -4.11 -18.01 9.74
N HIS A 85 -4.07 -19.09 10.52
CA HIS A 85 -4.68 -20.36 10.18
C HIS A 85 -5.75 -20.64 11.25
N PRO A 86 -7.05 -20.36 10.96
CA PRO A 86 -8.10 -20.58 11.94
C PRO A 86 -8.21 -22.06 12.27
N GLN A 87 -8.39 -22.37 13.56
CA GLN A 87 -8.59 -23.75 14.01
C GLN A 87 -9.72 -24.44 13.23
N ALA A 88 -9.49 -25.68 12.83
CA ALA A 88 -10.43 -26.48 12.05
C ALA A 88 -10.81 -25.90 10.67
N ALA A 89 -10.18 -24.85 10.21
CA ALA A 89 -10.40 -24.32 8.86
C ALA A 89 -9.51 -25.02 7.85
N SER A 90 -10.07 -25.29 6.69
CA SER A 90 -9.34 -25.81 5.53
C SER A 90 -8.67 -24.73 4.68
N TYR A 91 -8.43 -23.55 5.25
CA TYR A 91 -7.82 -22.42 4.55
C TYR A 91 -6.91 -21.61 5.49
N GLU A 92 -5.94 -20.94 4.88
CA GLU A 92 -5.17 -19.85 5.48
C GLU A 92 -5.78 -18.51 5.10
N MET A 93 -5.66 -17.53 5.98
CA MET A 93 -6.14 -16.18 5.74
C MET A 93 -5.02 -15.17 5.95
N LEU A 94 -4.86 -14.24 4.99
CA LEU A 94 -4.03 -13.06 5.13
C LEU A 94 -4.94 -11.85 5.26
N GLU A 95 -4.81 -11.15 6.37
CA GLU A 95 -5.47 -9.87 6.62
C GLU A 95 -4.47 -8.74 6.46
N VAL A 96 -4.88 -7.70 5.73
CA VAL A 96 -4.08 -6.48 5.53
C VAL A 96 -4.89 -5.28 6.00
N ARG A 97 -4.26 -4.43 6.78
CA ARG A 97 -4.75 -3.09 7.11
C ARG A 97 -3.69 -2.10 6.69
N GLU A 98 -4.06 -1.16 5.83
CA GLU A 98 -3.13 -0.20 5.26
C GLU A 98 -3.65 1.22 5.44
N LEU A 99 -2.78 2.11 5.85
CA LEU A 99 -2.97 3.55 5.84
C LEU A 99 -1.91 4.15 4.92
N THR A 100 -2.36 4.92 3.95
CA THR A 100 -1.48 5.68 3.05
C THR A 100 -1.77 7.16 3.23
N LEU A 101 -0.72 7.94 3.41
CA LEU A 101 -0.76 9.40 3.45
C LEU A 101 0.10 9.92 2.32
N GLY A 102 -0.34 10.99 1.68
CA GLY A 102 0.37 11.55 0.54
C GLY A 102 0.11 13.03 0.35
N VAL A 103 0.84 13.59 -0.59
CA VAL A 103 0.67 14.95 -1.08
C VAL A 103 0.57 14.95 -2.59
N ILE A 104 -0.42 15.64 -3.11
CA ILE A 104 -0.62 15.87 -4.54
C ILE A 104 -0.05 17.24 -4.91
N GLY A 105 0.29 17.44 -6.18
CA GLY A 105 0.73 18.72 -6.72
C GLY A 105 2.23 18.99 -6.56
N PRO A 106 2.67 20.25 -6.57
CA PRO A 106 4.08 20.63 -6.52
C PRO A 106 4.88 20.04 -5.36
N TRP A 107 4.26 19.85 -4.20
CA TRP A 107 4.92 19.24 -3.03
C TRP A 107 5.26 17.76 -3.24
N SER A 108 4.68 17.13 -4.24
CA SER A 108 5.05 15.74 -4.60
C SER A 108 6.43 15.65 -5.23
N LEU A 109 7.04 16.77 -5.67
CA LEU A 109 8.31 16.84 -6.38
C LEU A 109 8.35 16.00 -7.67
N ALA A 110 7.19 15.76 -8.30
CA ALA A 110 7.07 14.93 -9.48
C ALA A 110 7.78 15.54 -10.71
N GLU A 111 7.62 16.84 -10.92
CA GLU A 111 8.33 17.58 -11.97
C GLU A 111 9.85 17.40 -11.84
N GLN A 112 10.39 17.63 -10.64
CA GLN A 112 11.83 17.57 -10.39
C GLN A 112 12.37 16.15 -10.63
N SER A 113 11.61 15.15 -10.19
CA SER A 113 11.97 13.74 -10.38
C SER A 113 11.94 13.35 -11.86
N GLN A 114 10.89 13.77 -12.59
CA GLN A 114 10.79 13.51 -14.03
C GLN A 114 11.91 14.21 -14.81
N ASP A 115 12.17 15.46 -14.52
CA ASP A 115 13.22 16.24 -15.13
C ASP A 115 14.62 15.64 -14.91
N LEU A 116 14.88 15.13 -13.70
CA LEU A 116 16.13 14.45 -13.40
C LEU A 116 16.32 13.20 -14.27
N VAL A 117 15.28 12.36 -14.36
CA VAL A 117 15.32 11.13 -15.15
C VAL A 117 15.45 11.43 -16.63
N HIS A 118 14.70 12.41 -17.14
CA HIS A 118 14.74 12.78 -18.56
C HIS A 118 16.11 13.36 -18.95
N ARG A 119 16.69 14.21 -18.12
CA ARG A 119 18.07 14.71 -18.35
C ARG A 119 19.09 13.60 -18.35
N ALA A 120 19.01 12.69 -17.38
CA ALA A 120 19.95 11.56 -17.27
C ALA A 120 19.88 10.60 -18.48
N ARG A 121 18.70 10.49 -19.12
CA ARG A 121 18.45 9.61 -20.26
C ARG A 121 18.50 10.30 -21.61
N GLY A 122 18.67 11.62 -21.68
CA GLY A 122 18.61 12.39 -22.93
C GLY A 122 17.22 12.41 -23.58
N ILE A 123 16.15 12.27 -22.76
CA ILE A 123 14.75 12.27 -23.24
C ILE A 123 14.22 13.70 -23.17
N GLU A 124 13.37 14.07 -24.14
CA GLU A 124 12.70 15.37 -24.15
C GLU A 124 11.84 15.54 -22.89
N ARG A 125 11.90 16.76 -22.33
CA ARG A 125 11.22 17.10 -21.05
C ARG A 125 9.77 17.48 -21.32
N PHE A 126 8.92 17.22 -20.34
CA PHE A 126 7.55 17.72 -20.31
C PHE A 126 7.55 19.20 -19.88
N ARG A 127 6.77 20.04 -20.59
CA ARG A 127 6.85 21.49 -20.45
C ARG A 127 5.66 22.12 -19.72
N GLY A 128 4.61 21.35 -19.45
CA GLY A 128 3.34 21.87 -18.93
C GLY A 128 3.16 21.73 -17.41
N TRP A 129 4.20 21.46 -16.63
CA TRP A 129 4.12 21.28 -15.18
C TRP A 129 3.60 22.52 -14.43
N ASP A 130 3.67 23.72 -15.01
CA ASP A 130 3.07 24.92 -14.43
C ASP A 130 1.54 24.82 -14.31
N ASN A 131 0.91 23.91 -15.09
CA ASN A 131 -0.53 23.64 -15.05
C ASN A 131 -0.88 22.39 -14.22
N GLN A 132 -0.01 21.96 -13.32
CA GLN A 132 -0.27 20.80 -12.47
C GLN A 132 -1.35 21.10 -11.42
N LEU A 133 -1.97 20.04 -10.92
CA LEU A 133 -2.90 20.15 -9.79
C LEU A 133 -2.24 20.84 -8.61
N HIS A 134 -3.03 21.59 -7.86
CA HIS A 134 -2.57 22.30 -6.65
C HIS A 134 -2.18 21.33 -5.54
N ASN A 135 -1.48 21.85 -4.54
CA ASN A 135 -1.11 21.04 -3.38
C ASN A 135 -2.33 20.64 -2.56
N GLU A 136 -2.51 19.34 -2.42
CA GLU A 136 -3.57 18.74 -1.62
C GLU A 136 -3.00 17.58 -0.79
N LEU A 137 -3.54 17.38 0.41
CA LEU A 137 -3.26 16.21 1.20
C LEU A 137 -4.15 15.06 0.71
N ALA A 138 -3.55 13.90 0.54
CA ALA A 138 -4.25 12.68 0.19
C ALA A 138 -4.11 11.65 1.32
N PHE A 139 -5.19 10.94 1.60
CA PHE A 139 -5.14 9.79 2.48
C PHE A 139 -5.93 8.63 1.86
N GLN A 140 -5.51 7.41 2.15
CA GLN A 140 -6.26 6.22 1.79
C GLN A 140 -6.15 5.21 2.92
N MET A 141 -7.27 4.59 3.24
CA MET A 141 -7.33 3.44 4.11
C MET A 141 -7.79 2.23 3.31
N ALA A 142 -7.12 1.10 3.52
CA ALA A 142 -7.49 -0.15 2.89
C ALA A 142 -7.53 -1.29 3.90
N MET A 143 -8.54 -2.12 3.75
CA MET A 143 -8.62 -3.42 4.40
C MET A 143 -8.79 -4.48 3.32
N GLU A 144 -8.01 -5.54 3.43
CA GLU A 144 -8.06 -6.65 2.49
C GLU A 144 -7.98 -7.97 3.26
N ARG A 145 -8.72 -8.96 2.80
CA ARG A 145 -8.60 -10.35 3.24
C ARG A 145 -8.39 -11.24 2.04
N LYS A 146 -7.39 -12.13 2.14
CA LYS A 146 -7.08 -13.16 1.15
C LYS A 146 -7.22 -14.51 1.80
N PHE A 147 -7.82 -15.43 1.09
CA PHE A 147 -8.03 -16.81 1.50
C PHE A 147 -7.36 -17.75 0.53
N LYS A 148 -6.57 -18.66 1.05
CA LYS A 148 -5.92 -19.73 0.29
C LYS A 148 -6.29 -21.07 0.91
N PRO A 149 -6.70 -22.09 0.14
CA PRO A 149 -6.89 -23.43 0.69
C PRO A 149 -5.63 -23.92 1.39
N TYR A 150 -5.79 -24.45 2.58
CA TYR A 150 -4.70 -25.04 3.33
C TYR A 150 -4.55 -26.50 2.95
N THR A 151 -3.37 -26.89 2.48
CA THR A 151 -3.00 -28.29 2.22
C THR A 151 -1.92 -28.69 3.22
N GLU A 152 -2.26 -29.57 4.16
CA GLU A 152 -1.29 -30.18 5.04
C GLU A 152 -0.47 -31.21 4.24
N GLY A 153 0.84 -31.04 4.19
CA GLY A 153 1.73 -32.00 3.54
C GLY A 153 2.87 -31.39 2.73
N ALA A 154 3.81 -32.24 2.38
CA ALA A 154 5.03 -31.86 1.68
C ALA A 154 4.74 -31.23 0.30
N VAL A 155 5.47 -30.17 -0.01
CA VAL A 155 5.54 -29.62 -1.37
C VAL A 155 5.89 -30.75 -2.33
N ARG A 156 4.94 -31.15 -3.18
CA ARG A 156 5.22 -32.14 -4.22
C ARG A 156 6.13 -31.50 -5.26
N PRO A 157 7.21 -32.16 -5.65
CA PRO A 157 8.02 -31.67 -6.75
C PRO A 157 7.19 -31.71 -8.04
N GLY A 158 7.13 -30.59 -8.75
CA GLY A 158 6.39 -30.46 -10.02
C GLY A 158 5.59 -29.15 -10.08
N TRP A 159 4.75 -29.05 -11.11
CA TRP A 159 3.85 -27.91 -11.29
C TRP A 159 2.70 -27.97 -10.28
N GLY A 160 2.45 -26.86 -9.60
CA GLY A 160 1.33 -26.68 -8.69
C GLY A 160 0.48 -25.47 -9.09
N SER A 161 -0.81 -25.52 -8.78
CA SER A 161 -1.72 -24.39 -8.93
C SER A 161 -2.38 -24.07 -7.61
N ASP A 162 -2.47 -22.76 -7.28
CA ASP A 162 -3.16 -22.25 -6.12
C ASP A 162 -4.34 -21.38 -6.55
N VAL A 163 -5.45 -21.48 -5.83
CA VAL A 163 -6.58 -20.54 -5.96
C VAL A 163 -6.60 -19.63 -4.74
N ILE A 164 -6.55 -18.33 -4.98
CA ILE A 164 -6.62 -17.31 -3.91
C ILE A 164 -7.88 -16.48 -4.13
N GLY A 165 -8.81 -16.58 -3.18
CA GLY A 165 -9.95 -15.66 -3.10
C GLY A 165 -9.56 -14.41 -2.31
N SER A 166 -10.02 -13.23 -2.74
CA SER A 166 -9.80 -11.99 -1.98
C SER A 166 -10.98 -11.04 -2.07
N TYR A 167 -11.13 -10.23 -1.01
CA TYR A 167 -11.97 -9.04 -1.07
C TYR A 167 -11.24 -7.87 -0.38
N ALA A 168 -11.51 -6.66 -0.87
CA ALA A 168 -10.90 -5.45 -0.32
C ALA A 168 -11.91 -4.31 -0.28
N LEU A 169 -11.79 -3.48 0.76
CA LEU A 169 -12.45 -2.18 0.88
C LEU A 169 -11.37 -1.11 0.92
N ARG A 170 -11.54 -0.07 0.10
CA ARG A 170 -10.67 1.11 0.08
C ARG A 170 -11.51 2.36 0.19
N VAL A 171 -11.05 3.29 1.01
CA VAL A 171 -11.67 4.59 1.26
C VAL A 171 -10.56 5.64 1.26
N GLY A 172 -10.78 6.75 0.52
CA GLY A 172 -9.84 7.86 0.43
C GLY A 172 -10.31 8.91 -0.55
#